data_c2ac32283f7f1fb1b6bb2e09f352977f
#
_entry.id   c2ac32283f7f1fb1b6bb2e09f352977f
#
_cell.length_a   1.000
_cell.length_b   1.000
_cell.length_c   1.000
_cell.angle_alpha   90.00
_cell.angle_beta   90.00
_cell.angle_gamma   90.00
#
_symmetry.space_group_name_H-M   'P 1'
#
loop_
_entity.id
_entity.type
_entity.pdbx_description
1 polymer ?
#
loop_
_entity_poly.entity_id
_entity_poly.type
_entity_poly.pdbx_seq_one_letter_code
_entity_poly.pdbx_strand_id
1 'polypeptide(L)'
;MSEFSIIQQYFNRPCQETDLGIGDDAALISVPQGYQLAISTDMLVSGTHFFPDTAANHIGWKAMAVNISDMAAMGAEAKWATLSIALPEANPAWLNQFSAGLFECAEQFGVSVIGGDTTRGPLNISLQIMGVIPRDQALTRHGAQLGDEIWH
;
A
#
# COMPACT_ATOMS: atom_id res chain seq x y z
N MET A 1 19.57 -0.61 -14.26
CA MET A 1 19.15 -1.46 -13.14
C MET A 1 18.03 -2.34 -13.66
N SER A 2 18.04 -3.65 -13.38
CA SER A 2 16.94 -4.54 -13.76
C SER A 2 15.79 -4.39 -12.78
N GLU A 3 14.57 -4.79 -13.17
CA GLU A 3 13.41 -4.84 -12.30
C GLU A 3 13.70 -5.60 -11.00
N PHE A 4 14.22 -6.82 -11.09
CA PHE A 4 14.60 -7.63 -9.93
C PHE A 4 15.59 -6.93 -9.00
N SER A 5 16.58 -6.18 -9.53
CA SER A 5 17.51 -5.43 -8.69
C SER A 5 16.85 -4.26 -7.97
N ILE A 6 15.86 -3.61 -8.58
CA ILE A 6 15.05 -2.55 -7.94
C ILE A 6 14.23 -3.14 -6.80
N ILE A 7 13.51 -4.23 -7.05
CA ILE A 7 12.68 -4.91 -6.05
C ILE A 7 13.54 -5.32 -4.84
N GLN A 8 14.65 -6.02 -5.08
CA GLN A 8 15.54 -6.49 -4.01
C GLN A 8 16.16 -5.35 -3.20
N GLN A 9 16.57 -4.28 -3.85
CA GLN A 9 17.30 -3.20 -3.18
C GLN A 9 16.38 -2.23 -2.43
N TYR A 10 15.19 -1.93 -2.97
CA TYR A 10 14.34 -0.85 -2.47
C TYR A 10 13.05 -1.32 -1.83
N PHE A 11 12.52 -2.48 -2.21
CA PHE A 11 11.18 -2.91 -1.80
C PHE A 11 11.15 -4.21 -1.01
N ASN A 12 12.21 -5.02 -1.01
CA ASN A 12 12.25 -6.26 -0.24
C ASN A 12 12.57 -5.96 1.24
N ARG A 13 11.58 -6.13 2.10
CA ARG A 13 11.68 -6.00 3.56
C ARG A 13 11.08 -7.23 4.24
N PRO A 14 11.48 -7.56 5.48
CA PRO A 14 10.81 -8.60 6.26
C PRO A 14 9.31 -8.32 6.38
N CYS A 15 8.48 -9.32 6.08
CA CYS A 15 7.03 -9.24 6.16
C CYS A 15 6.53 -9.89 7.45
N GLN A 16 5.57 -9.24 8.10
CA GLN A 16 4.88 -9.80 9.27
C GLN A 16 3.55 -10.43 8.85
N GLU A 17 3.10 -11.42 9.59
CA GLU A 17 1.81 -12.11 9.37
C GLU A 17 1.61 -12.58 7.92
N THR A 18 2.68 -13.02 7.25
CA THR A 18 2.72 -13.42 5.85
C THR A 18 3.30 -14.83 5.76
N ASP A 19 2.57 -15.73 5.11
CA ASP A 19 3.02 -17.13 4.91
C ASP A 19 4.15 -17.20 3.87
N LEU A 20 4.06 -16.38 2.82
CA LEU A 20 5.07 -16.20 1.78
C LEU A 20 5.03 -14.73 1.29
N GLY A 21 6.17 -14.03 1.35
CA GLY A 21 6.31 -12.64 0.90
C GLY A 21 6.98 -12.50 -0.47
N ILE A 22 7.72 -11.39 -0.66
CA ILE A 22 8.43 -11.08 -1.91
C ILE A 22 9.50 -12.12 -2.19
N GLY A 23 9.57 -12.61 -3.44
CA GLY A 23 10.60 -13.54 -3.91
C GLY A 23 10.09 -14.73 -4.72
N ASP A 24 8.77 -14.88 -4.80
CA ASP A 24 8.09 -15.90 -5.61
C ASP A 24 7.04 -15.23 -6.51
N ASP A 25 6.37 -16.00 -7.37
CA ASP A 25 5.36 -15.49 -8.33
C ASP A 25 4.13 -14.89 -7.64
N ALA A 26 3.85 -15.27 -6.40
CA ALA A 26 2.76 -14.73 -5.60
C ALA A 26 3.10 -14.74 -4.11
N ALA A 27 2.56 -13.78 -3.36
CA ALA A 27 2.53 -13.83 -1.90
C ALA A 27 1.41 -14.73 -1.40
N LEU A 28 1.61 -15.36 -0.23
CA LEU A 28 0.58 -16.16 0.44
C LEU A 28 0.27 -15.53 1.80
N ILE A 29 -1.02 -15.37 2.08
CA ILE A 29 -1.52 -14.86 3.36
C ILE A 29 -2.65 -15.75 3.85
N SER A 30 -2.77 -15.89 5.16
CA SER A 30 -3.88 -16.58 5.82
C SER A 30 -4.75 -15.60 6.58
N VAL A 31 -6.04 -15.59 6.27
CA VAL A 31 -7.01 -14.76 7.01
C VAL A 31 -7.48 -15.53 8.25
N PRO A 32 -7.43 -14.95 9.46
CA PRO A 32 -7.85 -15.62 10.68
C PRO A 32 -9.32 -16.06 10.63
N GLN A 33 -9.64 -17.17 11.30
CA GLN A 33 -11.02 -17.64 11.40
C GLN A 33 -11.90 -16.57 12.09
N GLY A 34 -13.08 -16.32 11.53
CA GLY A 34 -14.00 -15.29 12.03
C GLY A 34 -13.77 -13.90 11.47
N TYR A 35 -12.77 -13.73 10.60
CA TYR A 35 -12.47 -12.46 9.91
C TYR A 35 -12.81 -12.54 8.42
N GLN A 36 -12.96 -11.39 7.82
CA GLN A 36 -13.05 -11.17 6.36
C GLN A 36 -11.86 -10.36 5.90
N LEU A 37 -11.45 -10.57 4.65
CA LEU A 37 -10.42 -9.79 3.99
C LEU A 37 -11.08 -8.57 3.34
N ALA A 38 -10.65 -7.36 3.73
CA ALA A 38 -10.98 -6.12 3.06
C ALA A 38 -9.85 -5.79 2.06
N ILE A 39 -10.21 -5.37 0.85
CA ILE A 39 -9.25 -5.06 -0.22
C ILE A 39 -9.65 -3.73 -0.85
N SER A 40 -8.70 -2.80 -1.00
CA SER A 40 -8.84 -1.56 -1.75
C SER A 40 -7.61 -1.32 -2.63
N THR A 41 -7.73 -0.45 -3.62
CA THR A 41 -6.62 -0.08 -4.51
C THR A 41 -6.75 1.37 -4.92
N ASP A 42 -5.70 2.14 -4.67
CA ASP A 42 -5.55 3.51 -5.16
C ASP A 42 -4.42 3.62 -6.19
N MET A 43 -4.61 4.53 -7.13
CA MET A 43 -3.63 4.87 -8.15
C MET A 43 -3.26 6.35 -8.04
N LEU A 44 -1.97 6.64 -7.99
CA LEU A 44 -1.44 8.01 -7.96
C LEU A 44 -0.68 8.31 -9.26
N VAL A 45 -1.11 9.38 -9.93
CA VAL A 45 -0.55 9.85 -11.20
C VAL A 45 0.03 11.24 -11.00
N SER A 46 1.24 11.47 -11.50
CA SER A 46 1.90 12.79 -11.48
C SER A 46 1.06 13.85 -12.20
N GLY A 47 0.97 15.04 -11.64
CA GLY A 47 0.15 16.14 -12.16
C GLY A 47 -1.34 16.05 -11.81
N THR A 48 -1.82 14.90 -11.32
CA THR A 48 -3.21 14.69 -10.87
C THR A 48 -3.29 14.56 -9.35
N HIS A 49 -2.52 13.63 -8.79
CA HIS A 49 -2.59 13.28 -7.37
C HIS A 49 -1.44 13.88 -6.54
N PHE A 50 -0.37 14.30 -7.21
CA PHE A 50 0.76 15.02 -6.63
C PHE A 50 1.42 15.90 -7.69
N PHE A 51 2.09 16.97 -7.27
CA PHE A 51 2.79 17.86 -8.19
C PHE A 51 4.07 17.19 -8.73
N PRO A 52 4.50 17.51 -9.96
CA PRO A 52 5.71 16.91 -10.56
C PRO A 52 7.00 17.12 -9.76
N ASP A 53 7.07 18.18 -8.97
CA ASP A 53 8.19 18.57 -8.11
C ASP A 53 8.05 18.10 -6.65
N THR A 54 7.01 17.31 -6.34
CA THR A 54 6.81 16.75 -5.00
C THR A 54 7.98 15.82 -4.65
N ALA A 55 8.54 15.99 -3.45
CA ALA A 55 9.63 15.15 -2.96
C ALA A 55 9.21 13.66 -2.90
N ALA A 56 10.09 12.77 -3.34
CA ALA A 56 9.78 11.36 -3.52
C ALA A 56 9.36 10.66 -2.21
N ASN A 57 9.94 11.04 -1.07
CA ASN A 57 9.54 10.51 0.25
C ASN A 57 8.09 10.87 0.60
N HIS A 58 7.65 12.08 0.28
CA HIS A 58 6.25 12.47 0.50
C HIS A 58 5.30 11.70 -0.44
N ILE A 59 5.72 11.40 -1.67
CA ILE A 59 4.94 10.58 -2.60
C ILE A 59 4.82 9.16 -2.05
N GLY A 60 5.92 8.57 -1.57
CA GLY A 60 5.93 7.24 -0.98
C GLY A 60 5.02 7.14 0.25
N TRP A 61 5.14 8.11 1.17
CA TRP A 61 4.26 8.21 2.33
C TRP A 61 2.78 8.30 1.92
N LYS A 62 2.47 9.23 1.01
CA LYS A 62 1.10 9.44 0.53
C LYS A 62 0.52 8.18 -0.11
N ALA A 63 1.31 7.47 -0.92
CA ALA A 63 0.85 6.25 -1.59
C ALA A 63 0.38 5.19 -0.59
N MET A 64 1.07 5.04 0.53
CA MET A 64 0.67 4.12 1.60
C MET A 64 -0.50 4.69 2.41
N ALA A 65 -0.43 5.96 2.82
CA ALA A 65 -1.39 6.58 3.73
C ALA A 65 -2.81 6.64 3.17
N VAL A 66 -3.00 6.96 1.88
CA VAL A 66 -4.35 7.02 1.28
C VAL A 66 -5.01 5.66 1.28
N ASN A 67 -4.26 4.60 1.03
CA ASN A 67 -4.76 3.22 1.08
C ASN A 67 -5.09 2.77 2.52
N ILE A 68 -4.26 3.12 3.49
CA ILE A 68 -4.54 2.85 4.92
C ILE A 68 -5.83 3.57 5.35
N SER A 69 -6.05 4.79 4.84
CA SER A 69 -7.28 5.55 5.09
C SER A 69 -8.54 4.80 4.64
N ASP A 70 -8.49 4.09 3.51
CA ASP A 70 -9.61 3.25 3.06
C ASP A 70 -9.90 2.11 4.04
N MET A 71 -8.86 1.46 4.56
CA MET A 71 -9.03 0.43 5.59
C MET A 71 -9.64 1.00 6.86
N ALA A 72 -9.17 2.17 7.31
CA ALA A 72 -9.74 2.87 8.46
C ALA A 72 -11.21 3.22 8.25
N ALA A 73 -11.58 3.72 7.06
CA ALA A 73 -12.97 4.04 6.72
C ALA A 73 -13.91 2.82 6.77
N MET A 74 -13.38 1.62 6.50
CA MET A 74 -14.12 0.36 6.59
C MET A 74 -14.11 -0.25 8.01
N GLY A 75 -13.33 0.31 8.94
CA GLY A 75 -13.09 -0.29 10.27
C GLY A 75 -12.21 -1.54 10.20
N ALA A 76 -11.43 -1.70 9.12
CA ALA A 76 -10.51 -2.82 8.93
C ALA A 76 -9.12 -2.48 9.47
N GLU A 77 -8.43 -3.45 10.02
CA GLU A 77 -7.03 -3.36 10.37
C GLU A 77 -6.16 -3.65 9.12
N ALA A 78 -5.44 -2.63 8.64
CA ALA A 78 -4.53 -2.78 7.51
C ALA A 78 -3.38 -3.74 7.86
N LYS A 79 -3.05 -4.68 6.98
CA LYS A 79 -2.03 -5.71 7.22
C LYS A 79 -1.01 -5.82 6.09
N TRP A 80 -1.46 -5.85 4.85
CA TRP A 80 -0.61 -6.15 3.71
C TRP A 80 -0.86 -5.18 2.57
N ALA A 81 0.18 -4.96 1.77
CA ALA A 81 0.07 -4.17 0.55
C ALA A 81 0.87 -4.80 -0.59
N THR A 82 0.44 -4.57 -1.82
CA THR A 82 1.23 -4.79 -3.03
C THR A 82 1.41 -3.47 -3.76
N LEU A 83 2.63 -3.24 -4.30
CA LEU A 83 3.00 -2.02 -4.99
C LEU A 83 3.27 -2.30 -6.46
N SER A 84 2.49 -1.70 -7.36
CA SER A 84 2.79 -1.66 -8.79
C SER A 84 3.24 -0.26 -9.18
N ILE A 85 4.46 -0.14 -9.71
CA ILE A 85 5.06 1.16 -10.04
C ILE A 85 5.63 1.19 -11.45
N ALA A 86 5.21 2.17 -12.24
CA ALA A 86 5.85 2.53 -13.50
C ALA A 86 6.79 3.72 -13.28
N LEU A 87 8.04 3.59 -13.74
CA LEU A 87 9.10 4.58 -13.57
C LEU A 87 9.62 5.04 -14.95
N PRO A 88 9.76 6.34 -15.20
CA PRO A 88 10.39 6.83 -16.44
C PRO A 88 11.86 6.42 -16.52
N GLU A 89 12.52 6.38 -15.38
CA GLU A 89 13.92 5.93 -15.23
C GLU A 89 14.17 5.34 -13.84
N ALA A 90 15.12 4.44 -13.73
CA ALA A 90 15.55 3.87 -12.44
C ALA A 90 16.57 4.80 -11.76
N ASN A 91 16.11 5.92 -11.22
CA ASN A 91 16.93 6.89 -10.49
C ASN A 91 17.15 6.43 -9.03
N PRO A 92 18.39 6.09 -8.61
CA PRO A 92 18.64 5.57 -7.27
C PRO A 92 18.31 6.56 -6.16
N ALA A 93 18.53 7.86 -6.36
CA ALA A 93 18.24 8.88 -5.34
C ALA A 93 16.73 9.01 -5.12
N TRP A 94 15.96 9.01 -6.21
CA TRP A 94 14.48 9.03 -6.14
C TRP A 94 13.93 7.78 -5.49
N LEU A 95 14.43 6.59 -5.88
CA LEU A 95 13.98 5.30 -5.34
C LEU A 95 14.28 5.17 -3.84
N ASN A 96 15.46 5.61 -3.39
CA ASN A 96 15.80 5.64 -1.96
C ASN A 96 14.83 6.51 -1.15
N GLN A 97 14.50 7.70 -1.64
CA GLN A 97 13.58 8.59 -0.95
C GLN A 97 12.14 8.06 -0.97
N PHE A 98 11.68 7.59 -2.14
CA PHE A 98 10.33 7.03 -2.27
C PHE A 98 10.13 5.82 -1.35
N SER A 99 11.04 4.86 -1.38
CA SER A 99 10.96 3.67 -0.53
C SER A 99 11.08 4.04 0.95
N ALA A 100 11.90 5.00 1.33
CA ALA A 100 11.99 5.47 2.71
C ALA A 100 10.63 6.00 3.21
N GLY A 101 9.97 6.90 2.47
CA GLY A 101 8.66 7.42 2.85
C GLY A 101 7.56 6.36 2.84
N LEU A 102 7.58 5.45 1.87
CA LEU A 102 6.63 4.34 1.79
C LEU A 102 6.71 3.44 3.03
N PHE A 103 7.93 3.01 3.39
CA PHE A 103 8.14 2.10 4.52
C PHE A 103 8.02 2.79 5.87
N GLU A 104 8.35 4.07 5.99
CA GLU A 104 8.09 4.83 7.20
C GLU A 104 6.58 4.83 7.55
N CYS A 105 5.73 5.08 6.55
CA CYS A 105 4.29 4.99 6.73
C CYS A 105 3.84 3.56 7.03
N ALA A 106 4.33 2.58 6.26
CA ALA A 106 3.98 1.17 6.44
C ALA A 106 4.33 0.67 7.86
N GLU A 107 5.52 0.99 8.36
CA GLU A 107 5.98 0.62 9.70
C GLU A 107 5.14 1.28 10.80
N GLN A 108 4.81 2.57 10.64
CA GLN A 108 3.97 3.29 11.61
C GLN A 108 2.59 2.63 11.80
N PHE A 109 2.03 2.07 10.74
CA PHE A 109 0.69 1.46 10.75
C PHE A 109 0.70 -0.07 10.70
N GLY A 110 1.86 -0.71 10.81
CA GLY A 110 1.99 -2.16 10.86
C GLY A 110 1.66 -2.88 9.55
N VAL A 111 1.85 -2.21 8.40
CA VAL A 111 1.58 -2.77 7.07
C VAL A 111 2.85 -3.38 6.47
N SER A 112 2.74 -4.61 5.94
CA SER A 112 3.82 -5.27 5.20
C SER A 112 3.60 -5.16 3.69
N VAL A 113 4.61 -4.71 2.95
CA VAL A 113 4.61 -4.79 1.47
C VAL A 113 5.04 -6.20 1.08
N ILE A 114 4.12 -6.98 0.53
CA ILE A 114 4.29 -8.42 0.30
C ILE A 114 4.50 -8.81 -1.16
N GLY A 115 4.40 -7.84 -2.09
CA GLY A 115 4.55 -8.09 -3.52
C GLY A 115 4.31 -6.85 -4.34
N GLY A 116 4.23 -7.04 -5.66
CA GLY A 116 3.95 -5.97 -6.61
C GLY A 116 4.64 -6.16 -7.94
N ASP A 117 4.77 -5.07 -8.69
CA ASP A 117 5.37 -5.06 -10.02
C ASP A 117 6.14 -3.74 -10.22
N THR A 118 7.23 -3.80 -10.99
CA THR A 118 8.03 -2.63 -11.33
C THR A 118 8.29 -2.63 -12.83
N THR A 119 7.83 -1.61 -13.53
CA THR A 119 8.02 -1.53 -14.98
C THR A 119 8.52 -0.14 -15.40
N ARG A 120 8.97 -0.02 -16.65
CA ARG A 120 9.33 1.27 -17.24
C ARG A 120 8.11 1.92 -17.90
N GLY A 121 7.85 3.18 -17.55
CA GLY A 121 6.76 3.96 -18.12
C GLY A 121 6.64 5.34 -17.49
N PRO A 122 5.65 6.15 -17.87
CA PRO A 122 5.32 7.39 -17.16
C PRO A 122 5.08 7.10 -15.68
N LEU A 123 5.55 8.02 -14.80
CA LEU A 123 5.42 7.82 -13.35
C LEU A 123 3.97 7.59 -12.93
N ASN A 124 3.73 6.38 -12.47
CA ASN A 124 2.43 5.92 -12.00
C ASN A 124 2.66 4.96 -10.82
N ILE A 125 1.90 5.13 -9.77
CA ILE A 125 2.02 4.33 -8.55
C ILE A 125 0.64 3.79 -8.23
N SER A 126 0.48 2.47 -8.24
CA SER A 126 -0.73 1.79 -7.81
C SER A 126 -0.40 0.92 -6.61
N LEU A 127 -1.11 1.13 -5.51
CA LEU A 127 -0.94 0.34 -4.31
C LEU A 127 -2.27 -0.33 -3.98
N GLN A 128 -2.25 -1.65 -3.85
CA GLN A 128 -3.37 -2.41 -3.33
C GLN A 128 -3.12 -2.69 -1.85
N ILE A 129 -4.09 -2.36 -1.02
CA ILE A 129 -4.06 -2.61 0.43
C ILE A 129 -5.02 -3.74 0.78
N MET A 130 -4.62 -4.55 1.72
CA MET A 130 -5.41 -5.64 2.27
C MET A 130 -5.42 -5.54 3.79
N GLY A 131 -6.59 -5.72 4.38
CA GLY A 131 -6.77 -5.68 5.82
C GLY A 131 -7.76 -6.74 6.28
N VAL A 132 -7.82 -6.93 7.59
CA VAL A 132 -8.75 -7.88 8.20
C VAL A 132 -9.79 -7.14 9.03
N ILE A 133 -11.01 -7.66 9.01
CA ILE A 133 -12.13 -7.13 9.79
C ILE A 133 -12.94 -8.29 10.34
N PRO A 134 -13.41 -8.25 11.59
CA PRO A 134 -14.32 -9.27 12.11
C PRO A 134 -15.55 -9.41 11.20
N ARG A 135 -15.99 -10.65 10.99
CA ARG A 135 -17.12 -10.93 10.09
C ARG A 135 -18.35 -10.11 10.47
N ASP A 136 -18.97 -9.53 9.45
CA ASP A 136 -20.20 -8.72 9.55
C ASP A 136 -20.04 -7.41 10.35
N GLN A 137 -18.82 -6.92 10.56
CA GLN A 137 -18.56 -5.66 11.28
C GLN A 137 -18.00 -4.54 10.39
N ALA A 138 -18.01 -4.72 9.06
CA ALA A 138 -17.55 -3.69 8.15
C ALA A 138 -18.42 -2.44 8.19
N LEU A 139 -17.79 -1.27 8.31
CA LEU A 139 -18.47 0.01 8.17
C LEU A 139 -18.74 0.27 6.68
N THR A 140 -19.99 0.52 6.32
CA THR A 140 -20.40 0.72 4.94
C THR A 140 -21.02 2.09 4.75
N ARG A 141 -20.92 2.66 3.53
CA ARG A 141 -21.43 4.00 3.22
C ARG A 141 -22.94 4.18 3.49
N HIS A 142 -23.71 3.10 3.41
CA HIS A 142 -25.15 3.11 3.65
C HIS A 142 -25.54 2.54 5.03
N GLY A 143 -24.55 2.26 5.88
CA GLY A 143 -24.79 1.75 7.24
C GLY A 143 -25.08 2.83 8.27
N ALA A 144 -24.80 4.10 7.96
CA ALA A 144 -24.96 5.22 8.90
C ALA A 144 -26.43 5.42 9.33
N GLN A 145 -26.61 5.73 10.62
CA GLN A 145 -27.92 5.94 11.25
C GLN A 145 -27.99 7.32 11.92
N LEU A 146 -29.21 7.75 12.23
CA LEU A 146 -29.42 8.97 13.01
C LEU A 146 -28.82 8.81 14.42
N GLY A 147 -27.92 9.72 14.77
CA GLY A 147 -27.21 9.71 16.05
C GLY A 147 -25.77 9.23 15.95
N ASP A 148 -25.32 8.73 14.79
CA ASP A 148 -23.91 8.40 14.56
C ASP A 148 -23.06 9.66 14.52
N GLU A 149 -21.84 9.58 15.04
CA GLU A 149 -20.84 10.64 14.96
C GLU A 149 -20.14 10.63 13.60
N ILE A 150 -19.73 11.81 13.13
CA ILE A 150 -18.97 11.99 11.88
C ILE A 150 -17.50 12.16 12.24
N TRP A 151 -16.67 11.24 11.78
CA TRP A 151 -15.23 11.28 11.92
C TRP A 151 -14.56 11.51 10.56
N HIS A 152 -13.43 12.21 10.56
CA HIS A 152 -12.62 12.48 9.35
C HIS A 152 -11.12 12.34 9.63
#